data_e61cea1cd2f71fe9b332583a1978df90
#
_entry.id   e61cea1cd2f71fe9b332583a1978df90
#
_cell.length_a   1.000
_cell.length_b   1.000
_cell.length_c   1.000
_cell.angle_alpha   90.00
_cell.angle_beta   90.00
_cell.angle_gamma   90.00
#
_symmetry.space_group_name_H-M   'P 1'
#
loop_
_entity.id
_entity.type
_entity.pdbx_description
1 polymer ?
#
loop_
_entity_poly.entity_id
_entity_poly.type
_entity_poly.pdbx_seq_one_letter_code
_entity_poly.pdbx_strand_id
1 'polypeptide(L)'
;QFIELKALMGDTADNIPGVPKIGEKTATSLMVEYGSIENIYAHLEEISKKSIRESLQENRALADLSKTLATIKTDADFEYNIEEAKLGNLYTEEAYAILHRKHISCLKSWNLKIC
;
A
#
# COMPACT_ATOMS: atom_id res chain seq x y z
N GLN A 1 -0.82 -2.80 -13.16
CA GLN A 1 -1.00 -1.34 -13.37
C GLN A 1 -1.05 -0.53 -12.07
N PHE A 2 -1.82 -1.00 -11.05
CA PHE A 2 -1.91 -0.27 -9.77
C PHE A 2 -0.56 -0.19 -9.03
N ILE A 3 0.20 -1.27 -9.01
CA ILE A 3 1.55 -1.31 -8.42
C ILE A 3 2.47 -0.29 -9.10
N GLU A 4 2.42 -0.21 -10.42
CA GLU A 4 3.25 0.70 -11.20
C GLU A 4 2.83 2.16 -11.04
N LEU A 5 1.52 2.41 -10.91
CA LEU A 5 1.01 3.73 -10.55
C LEU A 5 1.58 4.19 -9.19
N LYS A 6 1.51 3.32 -8.17
CA LYS A 6 2.10 3.58 -6.85
C LYS A 6 3.63 3.74 -6.91
N ALA A 7 4.30 2.97 -7.75
CA ALA A 7 5.75 3.10 -7.94
C ALA A 7 6.17 4.47 -8.50
N LEU A 8 5.35 5.06 -9.38
CA LEU A 8 5.62 6.38 -9.95
C LEU A 8 5.24 7.51 -9.00
N MET A 9 4.01 7.50 -8.45
CA MET A 9 3.53 8.62 -7.63
C MET A 9 3.95 8.54 -6.16
N GLY A 10 4.39 7.36 -5.70
CA GLY A 10 4.63 7.08 -4.28
C GLY A 10 3.36 6.85 -3.48
N ASP A 11 3.54 6.50 -2.23
CA ASP A 11 2.48 6.39 -1.22
C ASP A 11 3.00 6.79 0.16
N THR A 12 2.55 7.91 0.67
CA THR A 12 3.00 8.42 1.96
C THR A 12 2.53 7.58 3.15
N ALA A 13 1.38 6.91 3.02
CA ALA A 13 0.86 6.03 4.08
C ALA A 13 1.75 4.79 4.27
N ASP A 14 2.26 4.25 3.16
CA ASP A 14 3.12 3.06 3.14
C ASP A 14 4.62 3.41 3.05
N ASN A 15 4.95 4.71 3.12
CA ASN A 15 6.32 5.21 3.00
C ASN A 15 7.02 4.78 1.69
N ILE A 16 6.26 4.71 0.59
CA ILE A 16 6.79 4.44 -0.74
C ILE A 16 7.18 5.77 -1.38
N PRO A 17 8.46 5.98 -1.73
CA PRO A 17 8.96 7.30 -2.13
C PRO A 17 8.41 7.81 -3.45
N GLY A 18 8.18 6.94 -4.43
CA GLY A 18 7.82 7.34 -5.79
C GLY A 18 8.92 8.09 -6.52
N VAL A 19 8.58 8.70 -7.65
CA VAL A 19 9.50 9.53 -8.45
C VAL A 19 9.21 11.01 -8.18
N PRO A 20 10.20 11.83 -7.81
CA PRO A 20 9.99 13.25 -7.56
C PRO A 20 9.30 13.96 -8.72
N LYS A 21 8.44 14.93 -8.43
CA LYS A 21 7.64 15.71 -9.40
C LYS A 21 6.57 14.91 -10.16
N ILE A 22 6.41 13.62 -9.90
CA ILE A 22 5.37 12.77 -10.49
C ILE A 22 4.29 12.50 -9.44
N GLY A 23 3.23 13.31 -9.45
CA GLY A 23 2.03 13.09 -8.66
C GLY A 23 1.01 12.24 -9.41
N GLU A 24 -0.12 11.95 -8.76
CA GLU A 24 -1.18 11.07 -9.25
C GLU A 24 -1.62 11.35 -10.69
N LYS A 25 -1.90 12.63 -11.02
CA LYS A 25 -2.33 13.02 -12.38
C LYS A 25 -1.31 12.70 -13.44
N THR A 26 -0.03 12.98 -13.17
CA THR A 26 1.06 12.73 -14.12
C THR A 26 1.32 11.24 -14.26
N ALA A 27 1.35 10.51 -13.14
CA ALA A 27 1.53 9.06 -13.13
C ALA A 27 0.40 8.36 -13.90
N THR A 28 -0.86 8.75 -13.65
CA THR A 28 -2.02 8.22 -14.37
C THR A 28 -1.93 8.49 -15.88
N SER A 29 -1.57 9.72 -16.28
CA SER A 29 -1.41 10.07 -17.69
C SER A 29 -0.35 9.20 -18.37
N LEU A 30 0.81 9.03 -17.73
CA LEU A 30 1.89 8.19 -18.24
C LEU A 30 1.49 6.72 -18.34
N MET A 31 0.77 6.20 -17.33
CA MET A 31 0.30 4.81 -17.33
C MET A 31 -0.79 4.55 -18.39
N VAL A 32 -1.65 5.53 -18.66
CA VAL A 32 -2.65 5.43 -19.75
C VAL A 32 -1.97 5.44 -21.12
N GLU A 33 -0.95 6.27 -21.31
CA GLU A 33 -0.26 6.45 -22.59
C GLU A 33 0.69 5.29 -22.91
N TYR A 34 1.50 4.85 -21.92
CA TYR A 34 2.57 3.86 -22.13
C TYR A 34 2.25 2.48 -21.55
N GLY A 35 1.30 2.34 -20.65
CA GLY A 35 0.81 1.07 -20.11
C GLY A 35 1.68 0.44 -19.01
N SER A 36 3.00 0.66 -19.01
CA SER A 36 3.94 0.12 -18.02
C SER A 36 5.13 1.07 -17.77
N ILE A 37 5.78 0.89 -16.62
CA ILE A 37 7.00 1.63 -16.28
C ILE A 37 8.10 1.36 -17.29
N GLU A 38 8.26 0.12 -17.72
CA GLU A 38 9.26 -0.28 -18.70
C GLU A 38 9.06 0.47 -20.03
N ASN A 39 7.82 0.58 -20.49
CA ASN A 39 7.49 1.32 -21.70
C ASN A 39 7.69 2.83 -21.55
N ILE A 40 7.39 3.40 -20.38
CA ILE A 40 7.67 4.80 -20.08
C ILE A 40 9.18 5.08 -20.25
N TYR A 41 10.03 4.21 -19.70
CA TYR A 41 11.48 4.34 -19.82
C TYR A 41 12.01 4.06 -21.23
N ALA A 42 11.35 3.21 -22.00
CA ALA A 42 11.71 2.98 -23.41
C ALA A 42 11.39 4.18 -24.32
N HIS A 43 10.39 4.99 -23.95
CA HIS A 43 9.91 6.13 -24.73
C HIS A 43 10.11 7.48 -24.03
N LEU A 44 11.13 7.60 -23.16
CA LEU A 44 11.42 8.81 -22.40
C LEU A 44 11.52 10.08 -23.27
N GLU A 45 12.10 9.95 -24.46
CA GLU A 45 12.29 11.08 -25.36
C GLU A 45 10.98 11.63 -25.94
N GLU A 46 9.92 10.85 -25.95
CA GLU A 46 8.59 11.25 -26.42
C GLU A 46 7.83 12.07 -25.37
N ILE A 47 8.26 12.03 -24.11
CA ILE A 47 7.63 12.79 -23.03
C ILE A 47 7.89 14.28 -23.21
N SER A 48 6.85 15.03 -23.56
CA SER A 48 6.93 16.47 -23.92
C SER A 48 7.48 17.34 -22.78
N LYS A 49 7.16 17.01 -21.52
CA LYS A 49 7.57 17.79 -20.35
C LYS A 49 8.99 17.44 -19.93
N LYS A 50 9.95 18.27 -20.28
CA LYS A 50 11.37 18.13 -19.95
C LYS A 50 11.61 17.81 -18.47
N SER A 51 10.94 18.53 -17.55
CA SER A 51 11.14 18.32 -16.11
C SER A 51 10.66 16.94 -15.60
N ILE A 52 9.66 16.32 -16.26
CA ILE A 52 9.19 14.98 -15.95
C ILE A 52 10.18 13.94 -16.50
N ARG A 53 10.61 14.13 -17.74
CA ARG A 53 11.61 13.26 -18.37
C ARG A 53 12.91 13.23 -17.59
N GLU A 54 13.45 14.38 -17.21
CA GLU A 54 14.65 14.48 -16.38
C GLU A 54 14.47 13.79 -15.03
N SER A 55 13.34 14.03 -14.37
CA SER A 55 13.06 13.39 -13.08
C SER A 55 12.95 11.86 -13.17
N LEU A 56 12.32 11.33 -14.22
CA LEU A 56 12.30 9.88 -14.47
C LEU A 56 13.70 9.34 -14.71
N GLN A 57 14.48 10.00 -15.55
CA GLN A 57 15.83 9.58 -15.91
C GLN A 57 16.77 9.54 -14.70
N GLU A 58 16.76 10.61 -13.89
CA GLU A 58 17.60 10.73 -12.69
C GLU A 58 17.19 9.77 -11.56
N ASN A 59 15.90 9.41 -11.47
CA ASN A 59 15.35 8.66 -10.35
C ASN A 59 14.87 7.26 -10.75
N ARG A 60 15.45 6.63 -11.77
CA ARG A 60 15.06 5.28 -12.20
C ARG A 60 15.17 4.26 -11.08
N ALA A 61 16.28 4.26 -10.33
CA ALA A 61 16.49 3.36 -9.21
C ALA A 61 15.42 3.53 -8.11
N LEU A 62 14.92 4.75 -7.93
CA LEU A 62 13.86 5.05 -6.97
C LEU A 62 12.50 4.53 -7.45
N ALA A 63 12.22 4.58 -8.75
CA ALA A 63 11.04 3.96 -9.34
C ALA A 63 11.05 2.43 -9.17
N ASP A 64 12.19 1.79 -9.42
CA ASP A 64 12.38 0.35 -9.29
C ASP A 64 12.23 -0.10 -7.82
N LEU A 65 12.81 0.65 -6.88
CA LEU A 65 12.64 0.44 -5.45
C LEU A 65 11.16 0.58 -5.05
N SER A 66 10.51 1.63 -5.50
CA SER A 66 9.09 1.89 -5.20
C SER A 66 8.18 0.81 -5.77
N LYS A 67 8.48 0.26 -6.95
CA LYS A 67 7.78 -0.88 -7.55
C LYS A 67 7.94 -2.12 -6.68
N THR A 68 9.14 -2.38 -6.19
CA THR A 68 9.42 -3.50 -5.28
C THR A 68 8.65 -3.37 -3.97
N LEU A 69 8.63 -2.18 -3.37
CA LEU A 69 7.91 -1.91 -2.12
C LEU A 69 6.38 -1.99 -2.29
N ALA A 70 5.85 -1.55 -3.43
CA ALA A 70 4.42 -1.61 -3.74
C ALA A 70 3.94 -3.03 -4.08
N THR A 71 4.86 -3.96 -4.36
CA THR A 71 4.52 -5.33 -4.73
C THR A 71 4.32 -6.18 -3.49
N ILE A 72 3.12 -6.73 -3.33
CA ILE A 72 2.78 -7.61 -2.21
C ILE A 72 3.58 -8.92 -2.33
N LYS A 73 4.24 -9.31 -1.26
CA LYS A 73 4.90 -10.61 -1.16
C LYS A 73 3.85 -11.69 -0.92
N THR A 74 3.62 -12.56 -1.93
CA THR A 74 2.60 -13.61 -1.89
C THR A 74 3.13 -14.97 -1.43
N ASP A 75 4.44 -15.09 -1.26
CA ASP A 75 5.16 -16.30 -0.86
C ASP A 75 5.77 -16.17 0.55
N ALA A 76 5.15 -15.34 1.39
CA ALA A 76 5.56 -15.23 2.78
C ALA A 76 5.33 -16.58 3.49
N ASP A 77 6.39 -17.07 4.13
CA ASP A 77 6.35 -18.33 4.86
C ASP A 77 5.67 -18.09 6.22
N PHE A 78 4.46 -18.64 6.40
CA PHE A 78 3.74 -18.60 7.67
C PHE A 78 2.84 -19.83 7.82
N GLU A 79 2.76 -20.32 9.04
CA GLU A 79 1.82 -21.40 9.38
C GLU A 79 0.43 -20.81 9.61
N TYR A 80 -0.56 -21.39 8.99
CA TYR A 80 -1.95 -20.97 9.10
C TYR A 80 -2.90 -22.14 9.24
N ASN A 81 -3.73 -22.11 10.30
CA ASN A 81 -4.80 -23.06 10.52
C ASN A 81 -6.15 -22.35 10.49
N ILE A 82 -6.94 -22.61 9.45
CA ILE A 82 -8.25 -21.98 9.26
C ILE A 82 -9.25 -22.32 10.38
N GLU A 83 -9.11 -23.48 11.02
CA GLU A 83 -9.98 -23.89 12.10
C GLU A 83 -9.76 -23.05 13.37
N GLU A 84 -8.52 -22.59 13.60
CA GLU A 84 -8.18 -21.69 14.70
C GLU A 84 -8.62 -20.24 14.42
N ALA A 85 -8.84 -19.90 13.16
CA ALA A 85 -9.32 -18.58 12.75
C ALA A 85 -10.85 -18.43 12.89
N LYS A 86 -11.58 -19.48 13.29
CA LYS A 86 -13.02 -19.38 13.52
C LYS A 86 -13.31 -18.44 14.68
N LEU A 87 -14.20 -17.49 14.46
CA LEU A 87 -14.70 -16.62 15.53
C LEU A 87 -15.44 -17.44 16.57
N GLY A 88 -14.87 -17.52 17.78
CA GLY A 88 -15.55 -18.03 18.95
C GLY A 88 -16.45 -16.98 19.61
N ASN A 89 -16.86 -17.24 20.84
CA ASN A 89 -17.54 -16.23 21.63
C ASN A 89 -16.56 -15.10 22.03
N LEU A 90 -16.74 -13.94 21.43
CA LEU A 90 -15.92 -12.74 21.72
C LEU A 90 -16.31 -12.07 23.03
N TYR A 91 -17.46 -12.42 23.59
CA TYR A 91 -18.04 -11.81 24.79
C TYR A 91 -17.72 -12.65 26.04
N THR A 92 -16.44 -12.74 26.39
CA THR A 92 -15.98 -13.43 27.60
C THR A 92 -15.51 -12.42 28.65
N GLU A 93 -15.53 -12.84 29.92
CA GLU A 93 -15.00 -12.01 31.02
C GLU A 93 -13.52 -11.65 30.80
N GLU A 94 -12.73 -12.59 30.25
CA GLU A 94 -11.33 -12.38 29.95
C GLU A 94 -11.14 -11.32 28.86
N ALA A 95 -11.92 -11.39 27.78
CA ALA A 95 -11.89 -10.39 26.72
C ALA A 95 -12.28 -9.01 27.29
N TYR A 96 -13.32 -8.94 28.10
CA TYR A 96 -13.72 -7.70 28.78
C TYR A 96 -12.60 -7.14 29.65
N ALA A 97 -11.97 -7.97 30.49
CA ALA A 97 -10.88 -7.54 31.37
C ALA A 97 -9.67 -7.00 30.58
N ILE A 98 -9.31 -7.65 29.46
CA ILE A 98 -8.21 -7.20 28.61
C ILE A 98 -8.54 -5.86 27.96
N LEU A 99 -9.71 -5.73 27.37
CA LEU A 99 -10.15 -4.52 26.68
C LEU A 99 -10.33 -3.34 27.64
N HIS A 100 -10.88 -3.59 28.82
CA HIS A 100 -11.02 -2.59 29.88
C HIS A 100 -9.66 -2.07 30.35
N ARG A 101 -8.70 -2.96 30.58
CA ARG A 101 -7.32 -2.59 30.95
C ARG A 101 -6.62 -1.76 29.89
N LYS A 102 -6.98 -1.93 28.63
CA LYS A 102 -6.44 -1.16 27.48
C LYS A 102 -7.19 0.17 27.22
N HIS A 103 -8.10 0.54 28.12
CA HIS A 103 -8.89 1.79 28.02
C HIS A 103 -9.65 1.94 26.69
N ILE A 104 -10.14 0.84 26.13
CA ILE A 104 -10.91 0.88 24.89
C ILE A 104 -12.32 1.40 25.19
N SER A 105 -12.60 2.65 24.80
CA SER A 105 -13.81 3.40 25.17
C SER A 105 -15.12 2.84 24.59
N CYS A 106 -15.06 2.05 23.53
CA CYS A 106 -16.25 1.44 22.91
C CYS A 106 -16.96 0.41 23.80
N LEU A 107 -16.33 -0.03 24.91
CA LEU A 107 -16.90 -0.96 25.86
C LEU A 107 -18.10 -0.39 26.64
N LYS A 108 -18.29 0.91 26.68
CA LYS A 108 -19.44 1.55 27.38
C LYS A 108 -20.79 1.17 26.80
N SER A 109 -20.84 0.69 25.56
CA SER A 109 -22.06 0.23 24.89
C SER A 109 -22.25 -1.30 24.92
N TRP A 110 -21.29 -2.03 25.47
CA TRP A 110 -21.42 -3.46 25.66
C TRP A 110 -22.33 -3.74 26.87
N ASN A 111 -23.63 -3.81 26.60
CA ASN A 111 -24.56 -4.48 27.51
C ASN A 111 -24.29 -5.99 27.44
N LEU A 112 -23.21 -6.41 28.08
CA LEU A 112 -22.88 -7.82 28.23
C LEU A 112 -23.95 -8.50 29.08
N LYS A 113 -24.90 -9.13 28.42
CA LYS A 113 -25.53 -10.32 29.00
C LYS A 113 -24.47 -11.41 28.92
N ILE A 114 -23.64 -11.48 29.94
CA ILE A 114 -22.79 -12.62 30.20
C ILE A 114 -23.77 -13.74 30.58
N CYS A 115 -23.95 -14.72 29.67
CA CYS A 115 -24.60 -15.98 30.00
C CYS A 115 -23.56 -16.98 30.49
#